data_881eeb96fe1c9156633b4adb300d7ff1
#
_entry.id   881eeb96fe1c9156633b4adb300d7ff1
#
_cell.length_a   1.000
_cell.length_b   1.000
_cell.length_c   1.000
_cell.angle_alpha   90.00
_cell.angle_beta   90.00
_cell.angle_gamma   90.00
#
_symmetry.space_group_name_H-M   'P 1'
#
loop_
_entity.id
_entity.type
_entity.pdbx_description
1 polymer ?
#
loop_
_entity_poly.entity_id
_entity_poly.type
_entity_poly.pdbx_seq_one_letter_code
_entity_poly.pdbx_strand_id
1 'polypeptide(L)'
;MSDHWPKHARGWSLVGPPLRPCADDIEIALHEVSLASPRDTLVLGVTPELIATMPGAIVAVDREPAMIDALFEPAPDRRALVGEWLALPLPDASIDVAVGDGGCSVFAFPGEYRAFAAELARVLRPDGLVVLRLFTFQPETLDDVRAALPSIGSFDALKWRIAMAIQSPERSVQVSAIRDAFDALVPDRAALAARTGWRREVIDHIDIYRDSPARYSFPTLDEVREVLAPELVEVSVTTPRYELGDRCPTLTLRRARR
;
A
#
# COMPACT_ATOMS: atom_id res chain seq x y z
N MET A 1 -14.56 8.56 -9.68
CA MET A 1 -13.79 8.50 -8.40
C MET A 1 -14.49 7.53 -7.46
N SER A 2 -13.76 6.69 -6.78
CA SER A 2 -14.32 5.74 -5.81
C SER A 2 -14.71 6.48 -4.53
N ASP A 3 -15.97 6.36 -4.09
CA ASP A 3 -16.49 7.04 -2.88
C ASP A 3 -15.94 6.50 -1.55
N HIS A 4 -15.07 5.48 -1.56
CA HIS A 4 -14.58 4.90 -0.31
C HIS A 4 -13.39 5.64 0.29
N TRP A 5 -12.55 6.35 -0.49
CA TRP A 5 -11.38 7.06 0.02
C TRP A 5 -11.70 8.18 1.03
N PRO A 6 -12.70 9.06 0.79
CA PRO A 6 -13.12 10.03 1.81
C PRO A 6 -13.64 9.39 3.10
N LYS A 7 -14.27 8.20 3.00
CA LYS A 7 -14.68 7.42 4.16
C LYS A 7 -13.49 6.80 4.88
N HIS A 8 -12.51 6.32 4.09
CA HIS A 8 -11.27 5.76 4.60
C HIS A 8 -10.44 6.80 5.36
N ALA A 9 -10.32 8.02 4.83
CA ALA A 9 -9.67 9.15 5.51
C ALA A 9 -10.24 9.41 6.91
N ARG A 10 -11.57 9.48 7.03
CA ARG A 10 -12.25 9.65 8.32
C ARG A 10 -12.08 8.48 9.30
N GLY A 11 -11.88 7.28 8.77
CA GLY A 11 -11.70 6.04 9.53
C GLY A 11 -10.24 5.61 9.68
N TRP A 12 -9.26 6.47 9.37
CA TRP A 12 -7.84 6.09 9.36
C TRP A 12 -7.36 5.49 10.68
N SER A 13 -7.86 5.98 11.82
CA SER A 13 -7.55 5.43 13.15
C SER A 13 -8.09 4.01 13.42
N LEU A 14 -8.99 3.51 12.57
CA LEU A 14 -9.53 2.15 12.61
C LEU A 14 -8.70 1.17 11.77
N VAL A 15 -7.77 1.69 10.94
CA VAL A 15 -6.91 0.88 10.08
C VAL A 15 -5.64 0.50 10.84
N GLY A 16 -5.32 -0.79 10.82
CA GLY A 16 -4.13 -1.36 11.43
C GLY A 16 -3.27 -2.16 10.45
N PRO A 17 -2.18 -2.76 10.94
CA PRO A 17 -1.35 -3.65 10.13
C PRO A 17 -2.17 -4.84 9.57
N PRO A 18 -1.86 -5.29 8.34
CA PRO A 18 -0.81 -4.81 7.44
C PRO A 18 -1.20 -3.61 6.56
N LEU A 19 -2.44 -3.13 6.60
CA LEU A 19 -2.91 -2.04 5.74
C LEU A 19 -2.29 -0.69 6.08
N ARG A 20 -2.00 -0.45 7.34
CA ARG A 20 -1.24 0.69 7.83
C ARG A 20 0.14 0.20 8.28
N PRO A 21 1.25 0.90 7.97
CA PRO A 21 2.57 0.43 8.33
C PRO A 21 2.73 0.37 9.86
N CYS A 22 3.40 -0.67 10.33
CA CYS A 22 3.83 -0.79 11.73
C CYS A 22 5.28 -0.28 11.90
N ALA A 23 5.81 -0.35 13.12
CA ALA A 23 7.17 0.10 13.42
C ALA A 23 8.22 -0.63 12.56
N ASP A 24 8.10 -1.95 12.39
CA ASP A 24 9.02 -2.74 11.56
C ASP A 24 9.05 -2.25 10.11
N ASP A 25 7.88 -1.94 9.53
CA ASP A 25 7.78 -1.42 8.15
C ASP A 25 8.49 -0.07 8.02
N ILE A 26 8.30 0.81 9.01
CA ILE A 26 8.92 2.13 9.03
C ILE A 26 10.44 2.04 9.24
N GLU A 27 10.90 1.14 10.11
CA GLU A 27 12.34 0.90 10.32
C GLU A 27 13.02 0.38 9.05
N ILE A 28 12.38 -0.57 8.34
CA ILE A 28 12.87 -1.08 7.06
C ILE A 28 12.93 0.06 6.03
N ALA A 29 11.84 0.82 5.85
CA ALA A 29 11.80 1.91 4.89
C ALA A 29 12.84 2.99 5.21
N LEU A 30 12.97 3.39 6.48
CA LEU A 30 13.93 4.40 6.93
C LEU A 30 15.38 3.91 6.71
N HIS A 31 15.68 2.64 6.99
CA HIS A 31 16.98 2.06 6.73
C HIS A 31 17.36 2.19 5.25
N GLU A 32 16.51 1.73 4.36
CA GLU A 32 16.74 1.72 2.91
C GLU A 32 16.87 3.16 2.36
N VAL A 33 15.99 4.07 2.78
CA VAL A 33 16.01 5.49 2.36
C VAL A 33 17.27 6.19 2.85
N SER A 34 17.73 5.91 4.08
CA SER A 34 18.90 6.55 4.68
C SER A 34 20.20 6.22 3.96
N LEU A 35 20.29 5.08 3.28
CA LEU A 35 21.45 4.70 2.47
C LEU A 35 21.73 5.69 1.32
N ALA A 36 20.68 6.38 0.83
CA ALA A 36 20.82 7.37 -0.23
C ALA A 36 21.14 8.79 0.30
N SER A 37 20.98 9.06 1.61
CA SER A 37 21.11 10.39 2.19
C SER A 37 20.37 11.47 1.40
N PRO A 38 19.05 11.33 1.17
CA PRO A 38 18.31 12.15 0.22
C PRO A 38 18.17 13.59 0.71
N ARG A 39 18.16 14.55 -0.24
CA ARG A 39 17.75 15.94 -0.03
C ARG A 39 16.28 16.14 -0.32
N ASP A 40 15.77 15.44 -1.35
CA ASP A 40 14.39 15.52 -1.82
C ASP A 40 13.75 14.13 -1.81
N THR A 41 12.76 13.92 -0.94
CA THR A 41 12.04 12.65 -0.80
C THR A 41 10.59 12.82 -1.27
N LEU A 42 10.19 11.96 -2.22
CA LEU A 42 8.79 11.79 -2.62
C LEU A 42 8.13 10.75 -1.73
N VAL A 43 7.01 11.08 -1.10
CA VAL A 43 6.11 10.12 -0.46
C VAL A 43 4.90 9.90 -1.37
N LEU A 44 4.68 8.66 -1.79
CA LEU A 44 3.53 8.24 -2.58
C LEU A 44 2.34 8.02 -1.64
N GLY A 45 1.39 8.94 -1.70
CA GLY A 45 0.29 9.06 -0.72
C GLY A 45 0.63 9.98 0.44
N VAL A 46 -0.23 9.96 1.44
CA VAL A 46 -0.10 10.78 2.66
C VAL A 46 -0.04 9.92 3.93
N THR A 47 0.74 8.84 3.89
CA THR A 47 0.98 7.98 5.06
C THR A 47 1.70 8.76 6.16
N PRO A 48 1.05 9.07 7.30
CA PRO A 48 1.61 9.97 8.32
C PRO A 48 2.93 9.45 8.90
N GLU A 49 3.06 8.14 9.07
CA GLU A 49 4.25 7.49 9.61
C GLU A 49 5.47 7.70 8.72
N LEU A 50 5.31 7.59 7.41
CA LEU A 50 6.40 7.87 6.45
C LEU A 50 6.74 9.37 6.45
N ILE A 51 5.72 10.24 6.37
CA ILE A 51 5.92 11.70 6.36
C ILE A 51 6.65 12.17 7.62
N ALA A 52 6.35 11.57 8.78
CA ALA A 52 6.98 11.93 10.05
C ALA A 52 8.44 11.50 10.16
N THR A 53 8.85 10.43 9.47
CA THR A 53 10.14 9.77 9.71
C THR A 53 11.14 9.86 8.56
N MET A 54 10.67 10.01 7.31
CA MET A 54 11.59 10.03 6.17
C MET A 54 12.47 11.28 6.17
N PRO A 55 13.77 11.15 5.79
CA PRO A 55 14.72 12.26 5.72
C PRO A 55 14.54 13.12 4.48
N GLY A 56 15.12 14.32 4.49
CA GLY A 56 15.11 15.30 3.40
C GLY A 56 13.86 16.18 3.38
N ALA A 57 13.78 17.04 2.38
CA ALA A 57 12.57 17.81 2.10
C ALA A 57 11.50 16.87 1.48
N ILE A 58 10.31 16.84 2.08
CA ILE A 58 9.26 15.90 1.67
C ILE A 58 8.26 16.57 0.75
N VAL A 59 8.01 15.92 -0.38
CA VAL A 59 6.82 16.15 -1.20
C VAL A 59 5.95 14.90 -1.19
N ALA A 60 4.76 14.99 -0.60
CA ALA A 60 3.75 13.93 -0.66
C ALA A 60 2.83 14.16 -1.87
N VAL A 61 2.48 13.11 -2.59
CA VAL A 61 1.54 13.21 -3.72
C VAL A 61 0.41 12.22 -3.52
N ASP A 62 -0.81 12.72 -3.47
CA ASP A 62 -2.03 11.90 -3.39
C ASP A 62 -3.10 12.47 -4.34
N ARG A 63 -3.88 11.60 -4.98
CA ARG A 63 -4.96 12.03 -5.87
C ARG A 63 -6.21 12.47 -5.14
N GLU A 64 -6.37 12.08 -3.86
CA GLU A 64 -7.57 12.32 -3.07
C GLU A 64 -7.37 13.50 -2.11
N PRO A 65 -7.93 14.69 -2.40
CA PRO A 65 -7.79 15.85 -1.51
C PRO A 65 -8.26 15.57 -0.08
N ALA A 66 -9.29 14.73 0.10
CA ALA A 66 -9.78 14.37 1.43
C ALA A 66 -8.78 13.56 2.26
N MET A 67 -7.87 12.81 1.63
CA MET A 67 -6.76 12.14 2.32
C MET A 67 -5.71 13.16 2.76
N ILE A 68 -5.35 14.10 1.87
CA ILE A 68 -4.40 15.17 2.18
C ILE A 68 -4.93 16.01 3.35
N ASP A 69 -6.18 16.48 3.27
CA ASP A 69 -6.81 17.33 4.29
C ASP A 69 -6.90 16.64 5.66
N ALA A 70 -7.07 15.32 5.67
CA ALA A 70 -7.24 14.56 6.91
C ALA A 70 -5.93 14.11 7.56
N LEU A 71 -4.87 13.86 6.78
CA LEU A 71 -3.70 13.11 7.23
C LEU A 71 -2.38 13.87 7.07
N PHE A 72 -2.32 14.91 6.24
CA PHE A 72 -1.08 15.64 6.01
C PHE A 72 -0.96 16.84 6.94
N GLU A 73 0.14 16.91 7.68
CA GLU A 73 0.51 18.07 8.49
C GLU A 73 1.64 18.84 7.79
N PRO A 74 1.37 20.07 7.29
CA PRO A 74 2.36 20.86 6.60
C PRO A 74 3.45 21.37 7.56
N ALA A 75 4.70 21.44 7.04
CA ALA A 75 5.85 22.00 7.74
C ALA A 75 6.75 22.74 6.73
N PRO A 76 7.76 23.53 7.15
CA PRO A 76 8.62 24.27 6.23
C PRO A 76 9.31 23.40 5.17
N ASP A 77 9.64 22.15 5.53
CA ASP A 77 10.30 21.14 4.70
C ASP A 77 9.36 20.06 4.17
N ARG A 78 8.04 20.22 4.35
CA ARG A 78 7.03 19.23 3.99
C ARG A 78 5.86 19.89 3.29
N ARG A 79 5.50 19.36 2.12
CA ARG A 79 4.33 19.79 1.35
C ARG A 79 3.59 18.61 0.73
N ALA A 80 2.29 18.75 0.52
CA ALA A 80 1.49 17.81 -0.23
C ALA A 80 0.98 18.43 -1.53
N LEU A 81 0.89 17.63 -2.57
CA LEU A 81 0.34 17.99 -3.86
C LEU A 81 -0.79 17.02 -4.22
N VAL A 82 -1.86 17.55 -4.80
CA VAL A 82 -2.88 16.72 -5.45
C VAL A 82 -2.33 16.28 -6.80
N GLY A 83 -2.28 14.98 -7.06
CA GLY A 83 -1.77 14.47 -8.33
C GLY A 83 -1.90 12.96 -8.47
N GLU A 84 -1.82 12.48 -9.71
CA GLU A 84 -1.84 11.07 -10.04
C GLU A 84 -0.41 10.50 -10.04
N TRP A 85 -0.23 9.28 -9.50
CA TRP A 85 1.10 8.64 -9.48
C TRP A 85 1.56 8.16 -10.88
N LEU A 86 0.62 8.02 -11.82
CA LEU A 86 0.94 7.71 -13.22
C LEU A 86 1.29 8.96 -14.04
N ALA A 87 1.17 10.16 -13.45
CA ALA A 87 1.51 11.45 -14.05
C ALA A 87 1.85 12.45 -12.92
N LEU A 88 2.98 12.21 -12.24
CA LEU A 88 3.39 12.98 -11.07
C LEU A 88 3.59 14.47 -11.41
N PRO A 89 3.03 15.41 -10.61
CA PRO A 89 3.18 16.84 -10.82
C PRO A 89 4.58 17.35 -10.37
N LEU A 90 5.61 16.64 -10.81
CA LEU A 90 7.00 16.88 -10.45
C LEU A 90 7.89 16.95 -11.71
N PRO A 91 8.93 17.81 -11.72
CA PRO A 91 9.90 17.85 -12.81
C PRO A 91 10.68 16.55 -12.96
N ASP A 92 11.23 16.34 -14.16
CA ASP A 92 12.18 15.25 -14.42
C ASP A 92 13.41 15.39 -13.52
N ALA A 93 13.96 14.27 -13.08
CA ALA A 93 15.19 14.18 -12.28
C ALA A 93 15.22 15.15 -11.09
N SER A 94 14.10 15.29 -10.36
CA SER A 94 13.96 16.21 -9.22
C SER A 94 14.01 15.54 -7.86
N ILE A 95 13.87 14.21 -7.79
CA ILE A 95 13.72 13.41 -6.56
C ILE A 95 14.93 12.50 -6.37
N ASP A 96 15.46 12.43 -5.14
CA ASP A 96 16.52 11.50 -4.77
C ASP A 96 15.95 10.12 -4.39
N VAL A 97 14.85 10.10 -3.63
CA VAL A 97 14.20 8.87 -3.19
C VAL A 97 12.67 9.00 -3.28
N ALA A 98 12.02 7.97 -3.84
CA ALA A 98 10.57 7.81 -3.75
C ALA A 98 10.24 6.67 -2.78
N VAL A 99 9.33 6.91 -1.83
CA VAL A 99 8.88 5.90 -0.87
C VAL A 99 7.37 5.76 -0.92
N GLY A 100 6.88 4.50 -0.85
CA GLY A 100 5.45 4.20 -0.88
C GLY A 100 5.09 3.01 0.00
N ASP A 101 3.87 3.05 0.56
CA ASP A 101 3.36 2.06 1.49
C ASP A 101 2.06 1.44 0.99
N GLY A 102 2.13 0.22 0.43
CA GLY A 102 0.98 -0.59 0.03
C GLY A 102 0.13 -0.03 -1.13
N GLY A 103 0.42 1.20 -1.58
CA GLY A 103 -0.40 1.93 -2.53
C GLY A 103 -0.47 1.32 -3.94
N CYS A 104 0.51 0.53 -4.34
CA CYS A 104 0.52 -0.12 -5.66
C CYS A 104 -0.67 -1.04 -5.90
N SER A 105 -1.32 -1.51 -4.85
CA SER A 105 -2.53 -2.36 -4.97
C SER A 105 -3.70 -1.68 -5.68
N VAL A 106 -3.71 -0.36 -5.81
CA VAL A 106 -4.77 0.38 -6.53
C VAL A 106 -4.59 0.38 -8.05
N PHE A 107 -3.45 -0.07 -8.55
CA PHE A 107 -3.14 -0.11 -9.97
C PHE A 107 -3.67 -1.36 -10.65
N ALA A 108 -4.11 -1.21 -11.90
CA ALA A 108 -4.44 -2.34 -12.76
C ALA A 108 -3.15 -3.02 -13.25
N PHE A 109 -2.98 -4.30 -12.84
CA PHE A 109 -1.83 -5.09 -13.27
C PHE A 109 -2.05 -5.67 -14.69
N PRO A 110 -1.03 -5.74 -15.55
CA PRO A 110 0.35 -5.23 -15.39
C PRO A 110 0.56 -3.81 -15.98
N GLY A 111 -0.46 -3.24 -16.63
CA GLY A 111 -0.31 -2.03 -17.45
C GLY A 111 0.05 -0.80 -16.64
N GLU A 112 -0.70 -0.52 -15.58
CA GLU A 112 -0.46 0.66 -14.75
C GLU A 112 0.82 0.53 -13.90
N TYR A 113 1.25 -0.69 -13.56
CA TYR A 113 2.56 -0.91 -12.92
C TYR A 113 3.71 -0.50 -13.83
N ARG A 114 3.63 -0.80 -15.14
CA ARG A 114 4.65 -0.34 -16.12
C ARG A 114 4.66 1.17 -16.27
N ALA A 115 3.48 1.80 -16.36
CA ALA A 115 3.35 3.25 -16.45
C ALA A 115 3.90 3.93 -15.19
N PHE A 116 3.61 3.37 -14.02
CA PHE A 116 4.14 3.83 -12.74
C PHE A 116 5.67 3.73 -12.67
N ALA A 117 6.26 2.62 -13.10
CA ALA A 117 7.72 2.46 -13.15
C ALA A 117 8.38 3.52 -14.05
N ALA A 118 7.81 3.76 -15.23
CA ALA A 118 8.30 4.78 -16.16
C ALA A 118 8.21 6.19 -15.56
N GLU A 119 7.13 6.49 -14.85
CA GLU A 119 6.94 7.78 -14.20
C GLU A 119 7.89 7.99 -13.02
N LEU A 120 8.12 6.97 -12.20
CA LEU A 120 9.15 7.00 -11.16
C LEU A 120 10.55 7.22 -11.76
N ALA A 121 10.89 6.47 -12.82
CA ALA A 121 12.17 6.66 -13.51
C ALA A 121 12.33 8.08 -14.10
N ARG A 122 11.25 8.73 -14.51
CA ARG A 122 11.27 10.13 -15.01
C ARG A 122 11.62 11.11 -13.90
N VAL A 123 10.95 11.03 -12.75
CA VAL A 123 11.12 12.00 -11.66
C VAL A 123 12.39 11.78 -10.86
N LEU A 124 12.91 10.55 -10.81
CA LEU A 124 14.13 10.21 -10.08
C LEU A 124 15.38 10.75 -10.77
N ARG A 125 16.32 11.27 -9.97
CA ARG A 125 17.68 11.56 -10.41
C ARG A 125 18.39 10.27 -10.86
N PRO A 126 19.52 10.35 -11.61
CA PRO A 126 20.18 9.18 -12.21
C PRO A 126 20.51 8.03 -11.23
N ASP A 127 20.86 8.33 -9.99
CA ASP A 127 21.16 7.34 -8.95
C ASP A 127 20.05 7.25 -7.88
N GLY A 128 18.85 7.75 -8.20
CA GLY A 128 17.72 7.77 -7.29
C GLY A 128 17.20 6.37 -6.93
N LEU A 129 16.64 6.26 -5.74
CA LEU A 129 16.07 5.04 -5.20
C LEU A 129 14.53 5.09 -5.14
N VAL A 130 13.93 3.92 -5.20
CA VAL A 130 12.53 3.67 -4.90
C VAL A 130 12.46 2.66 -3.78
N VAL A 131 11.68 2.93 -2.75
CA VAL A 131 11.44 2.02 -1.62
C VAL A 131 9.92 1.80 -1.51
N LEU A 132 9.45 0.62 -1.85
CA LEU A 132 8.02 0.29 -1.90
C LEU A 132 7.72 -0.89 -1.00
N ARG A 133 6.91 -0.68 0.02
CA ARG A 133 6.21 -1.80 0.64
C ARG A 133 5.05 -2.21 -0.27
N LEU A 134 5.00 -3.47 -0.62
CA LEU A 134 4.02 -4.03 -1.55
C LEU A 134 3.03 -4.92 -0.81
N PHE A 135 1.90 -5.20 -1.45
CA PHE A 135 1.03 -6.32 -1.09
C PHE A 135 1.10 -7.35 -2.20
N THR A 136 1.70 -8.52 -1.91
CA THR A 136 1.96 -9.56 -2.90
C THR A 136 1.12 -10.81 -2.66
N PHE A 137 0.67 -11.41 -3.75
CA PHE A 137 -0.12 -12.63 -3.72
C PHE A 137 0.69 -13.83 -3.23
N GLN A 138 0.08 -14.59 -2.33
CA GLN A 138 0.47 -15.96 -2.00
C GLN A 138 -0.76 -16.86 -2.18
N PRO A 139 -0.60 -18.08 -2.75
CA PRO A 139 -1.72 -18.99 -2.97
C PRO A 139 -2.47 -19.31 -1.68
N GLU A 140 -3.76 -19.01 -1.66
CA GLU A 140 -4.66 -19.27 -0.54
C GLU A 140 -6.11 -19.30 -1.03
N THR A 141 -6.91 -20.20 -0.49
CA THR A 141 -8.34 -20.29 -0.78
C THR A 141 -9.18 -19.69 0.37
N LEU A 142 -10.46 -19.40 0.12
CA LEU A 142 -11.36 -18.97 1.19
C LEU A 142 -11.53 -20.03 2.30
N ASP A 143 -11.39 -21.32 1.96
CA ASP A 143 -11.44 -22.39 2.97
C ASP A 143 -10.19 -22.39 3.85
N ASP A 144 -9.02 -22.07 3.30
CA ASP A 144 -7.79 -21.85 4.08
C ASP A 144 -7.94 -20.64 5.00
N VAL A 145 -8.50 -19.53 4.51
CA VAL A 145 -8.81 -18.35 5.33
C VAL A 145 -9.76 -18.70 6.46
N ARG A 146 -10.82 -19.48 6.17
CA ARG A 146 -11.78 -19.95 7.19
C ARG A 146 -11.10 -20.79 8.26
N ALA A 147 -10.26 -21.71 7.85
CA ALA A 147 -9.52 -22.59 8.77
C ALA A 147 -8.55 -21.79 9.66
N ALA A 148 -7.91 -20.76 9.10
CA ALA A 148 -6.96 -19.91 9.82
C ALA A 148 -7.63 -18.86 10.72
N LEU A 149 -8.92 -18.58 10.57
CA LEU A 149 -9.64 -17.50 11.27
C LEU A 149 -9.39 -17.44 12.79
N PRO A 150 -9.28 -18.56 13.53
CA PRO A 150 -9.00 -18.53 14.98
C PRO A 150 -7.62 -17.98 15.35
N SER A 151 -6.67 -17.98 14.42
CA SER A 151 -5.28 -17.57 14.64
C SER A 151 -4.91 -16.24 14.00
N ILE A 152 -5.82 -15.62 13.24
CA ILE A 152 -5.57 -14.33 12.59
C ILE A 152 -5.55 -13.23 13.66
N GLY A 153 -4.44 -12.48 13.72
CA GLY A 153 -4.18 -11.50 14.77
C GLY A 153 -4.88 -10.16 14.59
N SER A 154 -5.25 -9.78 13.33
CA SER A 154 -5.92 -8.51 13.08
C SER A 154 -7.03 -8.63 12.03
N PHE A 155 -8.02 -7.73 12.14
CA PHE A 155 -9.10 -7.65 11.17
C PHE A 155 -8.58 -7.26 9.76
N ASP A 156 -7.59 -6.39 9.69
CA ASP A 156 -7.01 -5.97 8.42
C ASP A 156 -6.21 -7.10 7.75
N ALA A 157 -5.56 -7.97 8.53
CA ALA A 157 -4.95 -9.20 8.01
C ALA A 157 -6.01 -10.14 7.42
N LEU A 158 -7.13 -10.36 8.12
CA LEU A 158 -8.25 -11.15 7.59
C LEU A 158 -8.77 -10.56 6.27
N LYS A 159 -8.98 -9.25 6.24
CA LYS A 159 -9.49 -8.54 5.06
C LYS A 159 -8.58 -8.71 3.83
N TRP A 160 -7.25 -8.63 4.01
CA TRP A 160 -6.28 -8.81 2.92
C TRP A 160 -6.18 -10.27 2.48
N ARG A 161 -6.26 -11.23 3.39
CA ARG A 161 -6.32 -12.66 3.04
C ARG A 161 -7.56 -12.96 2.19
N ILE A 162 -8.73 -12.45 2.57
CA ILE A 162 -9.96 -12.58 1.77
C ILE A 162 -9.75 -11.96 0.38
N ALA A 163 -9.23 -10.74 0.30
CA ALA A 163 -9.02 -10.05 -0.96
C ALA A 163 -8.11 -10.83 -1.92
N MET A 164 -7.00 -11.37 -1.42
CA MET A 164 -6.08 -12.19 -2.20
C MET A 164 -6.69 -13.54 -2.60
N ALA A 165 -7.46 -14.18 -1.71
CA ALA A 165 -8.09 -15.48 -1.98
C ALA A 165 -9.18 -15.43 -3.08
N ILE A 166 -9.85 -14.27 -3.25
CA ILE A 166 -10.95 -14.13 -4.23
C ILE A 166 -10.54 -13.36 -5.50
N GLN A 167 -9.29 -12.89 -5.59
CA GLN A 167 -8.89 -12.18 -6.81
C GLN A 167 -8.91 -13.10 -8.03
N SER A 168 -9.16 -12.52 -9.19
CA SER A 168 -9.13 -13.24 -10.45
C SER A 168 -7.70 -13.63 -10.87
N PRO A 169 -7.54 -14.57 -11.81
CA PRO A 169 -6.21 -14.91 -12.36
C PRO A 169 -5.45 -13.71 -12.94
N GLU A 170 -6.16 -12.68 -13.41
CA GLU A 170 -5.62 -11.42 -13.92
C GLU A 170 -5.17 -10.46 -12.80
N ARG A 171 -5.06 -10.96 -11.57
CA ARG A 171 -4.65 -10.18 -10.39
C ARG A 171 -5.58 -9.01 -10.09
N SER A 172 -6.89 -9.22 -10.14
CA SER A 172 -7.87 -8.15 -9.92
C SER A 172 -9.02 -8.61 -9.03
N VAL A 173 -9.36 -7.78 -8.03
CA VAL A 173 -10.52 -8.00 -7.16
C VAL A 173 -11.30 -6.70 -6.99
N GLN A 174 -12.62 -6.77 -7.12
CA GLN A 174 -13.47 -5.60 -6.82
C GLN A 174 -13.59 -5.40 -5.31
N VAL A 175 -13.47 -4.16 -4.86
CA VAL A 175 -13.46 -3.83 -3.43
C VAL A 175 -14.76 -4.25 -2.73
N SER A 176 -15.93 -4.07 -3.38
CA SER A 176 -17.20 -4.55 -2.82
C SER A 176 -17.25 -6.07 -2.66
N ALA A 177 -16.63 -6.84 -3.56
CA ALA A 177 -16.60 -8.30 -3.45
C ALA A 177 -15.82 -8.79 -2.22
N ILE A 178 -14.84 -8.02 -1.74
CA ILE A 178 -14.10 -8.32 -0.49
C ILE A 178 -15.06 -8.29 0.70
N ARG A 179 -15.91 -7.27 0.76
CA ARG A 179 -16.93 -7.14 1.79
C ARG A 179 -17.96 -8.27 1.73
N ASP A 180 -18.45 -8.58 0.53
CA ASP A 180 -19.45 -9.62 0.34
C ASP A 180 -18.91 -11.01 0.72
N ALA A 181 -17.65 -11.30 0.38
CA ALA A 181 -16.97 -12.53 0.78
C ALA A 181 -16.76 -12.57 2.32
N PHE A 182 -16.42 -11.43 2.94
CA PHE A 182 -16.33 -11.33 4.39
C PHE A 182 -17.69 -11.62 5.06
N ASP A 183 -18.80 -11.03 4.60
CA ASP A 183 -20.12 -11.27 5.18
C ASP A 183 -20.57 -12.73 5.00
N ALA A 184 -20.21 -13.37 3.88
CA ALA A 184 -20.47 -14.81 3.67
C ALA A 184 -19.60 -15.71 4.60
N LEU A 185 -18.35 -15.30 4.87
CA LEU A 185 -17.44 -16.02 5.76
C LEU A 185 -17.82 -15.84 7.23
N VAL A 186 -18.31 -14.65 7.60
CA VAL A 186 -18.59 -14.21 8.96
C VAL A 186 -20.01 -13.64 9.07
N PRO A 187 -21.05 -14.50 9.13
CA PRO A 187 -22.44 -14.05 9.21
C PRO A 187 -22.78 -13.34 10.53
N ASP A 188 -22.01 -13.60 11.60
CA ASP A 188 -22.18 -12.96 12.90
C ASP A 188 -20.91 -12.22 13.34
N ARG A 189 -20.89 -10.91 13.06
CA ARG A 189 -19.78 -10.02 13.43
C ARG A 189 -19.66 -9.82 14.96
N ALA A 190 -20.74 -9.97 15.72
CA ALA A 190 -20.69 -9.87 17.19
C ALA A 190 -19.99 -11.09 17.78
N ALA A 191 -20.30 -12.28 17.28
CA ALA A 191 -19.59 -13.50 17.66
C ALA A 191 -18.10 -13.45 17.25
N LEU A 192 -17.78 -12.88 16.08
CA LEU A 192 -16.38 -12.65 15.68
C LEU A 192 -15.68 -11.75 16.69
N ALA A 193 -16.24 -10.57 17.01
CA ALA A 193 -15.66 -9.62 17.95
C ALA A 193 -15.42 -10.25 19.34
N ALA A 194 -16.40 -11.00 19.84
CA ALA A 194 -16.30 -11.70 21.13
C ALA A 194 -15.18 -12.76 21.15
N ARG A 195 -14.99 -13.47 20.03
CA ARG A 195 -13.98 -14.53 19.92
C ARG A 195 -12.56 -13.99 19.76
N THR A 196 -12.39 -12.91 18.95
CA THR A 196 -11.08 -12.37 18.60
C THR A 196 -10.62 -11.24 19.51
N GLY A 197 -11.53 -10.61 20.24
CA GLY A 197 -11.25 -9.37 20.99
C GLY A 197 -11.14 -8.12 20.09
N TRP A 198 -11.37 -8.24 18.80
CA TRP A 198 -11.34 -7.07 17.91
C TRP A 198 -12.51 -6.13 18.17
N ARG A 199 -12.22 -4.83 18.18
CA ARG A 199 -13.27 -3.83 18.39
C ARG A 199 -14.30 -3.91 17.25
N ARG A 200 -15.59 -3.85 17.62
CA ARG A 200 -16.68 -3.98 16.66
C ARG A 200 -16.62 -2.93 15.56
N GLU A 201 -16.24 -1.70 15.90
CA GLU A 201 -16.09 -0.60 14.94
C GLU A 201 -15.00 -0.83 13.89
N VAL A 202 -13.90 -1.56 14.25
CA VAL A 202 -12.86 -1.97 13.31
C VAL A 202 -13.41 -3.00 12.31
N ILE A 203 -14.19 -3.97 12.80
CA ILE A 203 -14.86 -4.96 11.94
C ILE A 203 -15.87 -4.27 11.01
N ASP A 204 -16.70 -3.38 11.56
CA ASP A 204 -17.73 -2.69 10.78
C ASP A 204 -17.17 -1.68 9.78
N HIS A 205 -15.90 -1.26 9.95
CA HIS A 205 -15.24 -0.38 9.00
C HIS A 205 -15.15 -0.96 7.57
N ILE A 206 -15.26 -2.27 7.39
CA ILE A 206 -15.34 -2.89 6.05
C ILE A 206 -16.55 -2.40 5.25
N ASP A 207 -17.58 -1.87 5.90
CA ASP A 207 -18.76 -1.35 5.22
C ASP A 207 -18.50 -0.12 4.34
N ILE A 208 -17.33 0.52 4.47
CA ILE A 208 -16.90 1.55 3.49
C ILE A 208 -16.72 0.96 2.09
N TYR A 209 -16.53 -0.36 1.98
CA TYR A 209 -16.37 -1.08 0.70
C TYR A 209 -17.70 -1.38 0.01
N ARG A 210 -18.85 -1.15 0.69
CA ARG A 210 -20.18 -1.38 0.12
C ARG A 210 -20.33 -0.61 -1.19
N ASP A 211 -20.73 -1.32 -2.24
CA ASP A 211 -20.99 -0.80 -3.58
C ASP A 211 -19.79 -0.08 -4.24
N SER A 212 -18.58 -0.21 -3.66
CA SER A 212 -17.39 0.41 -4.25
C SER A 212 -17.04 -0.25 -5.59
N PRO A 213 -16.94 0.53 -6.69
CA PRO A 213 -16.51 0.02 -7.98
C PRO A 213 -14.99 -0.11 -8.09
N ALA A 214 -14.25 0.38 -7.11
CA ALA A 214 -12.79 0.32 -7.11
C ALA A 214 -12.28 -1.12 -7.16
N ARG A 215 -11.08 -1.29 -7.68
CA ARG A 215 -10.43 -2.59 -7.77
C ARG A 215 -9.06 -2.52 -7.11
N TYR A 216 -8.66 -3.64 -6.52
CA TYR A 216 -7.30 -3.87 -6.06
C TYR A 216 -6.64 -4.96 -6.90
N SER A 217 -5.32 -4.96 -6.93
CA SER A 217 -4.51 -6.00 -7.54
C SER A 217 -3.42 -6.47 -6.58
N PHE A 218 -3.21 -7.78 -6.57
CA PHE A 218 -2.16 -8.40 -5.77
C PHE A 218 -1.34 -9.33 -6.68
N PRO A 219 -0.39 -8.80 -7.45
CA PRO A 219 0.55 -9.63 -8.21
C PRO A 219 1.50 -10.37 -7.26
N THR A 220 2.14 -11.43 -7.72
CA THR A 220 3.25 -12.03 -7.01
C THR A 220 4.47 -11.09 -7.04
N LEU A 221 5.42 -11.29 -6.12
CA LEU A 221 6.65 -10.48 -6.12
C LEU A 221 7.43 -10.63 -7.44
N ASP A 222 7.46 -11.83 -8.03
CA ASP A 222 8.15 -12.07 -9.29
C ASP A 222 7.47 -11.37 -10.47
N GLU A 223 6.13 -11.36 -10.51
CA GLU A 223 5.37 -10.58 -11.50
C GLU A 223 5.64 -9.07 -11.36
N VAL A 224 5.75 -8.55 -10.13
CA VAL A 224 6.14 -7.14 -9.91
C VAL A 224 7.55 -6.89 -10.41
N ARG A 225 8.51 -7.73 -10.08
CA ARG A 225 9.90 -7.64 -10.56
C ARG A 225 9.96 -7.57 -12.08
N GLU A 226 9.25 -8.45 -12.77
CA GLU A 226 9.23 -8.52 -14.22
C GLU A 226 8.72 -7.22 -14.86
N VAL A 227 7.62 -6.66 -14.32
CA VAL A 227 7.01 -5.46 -14.93
C VAL A 227 7.74 -4.17 -14.60
N LEU A 228 8.49 -4.12 -13.48
CA LEU A 228 9.28 -2.94 -13.10
C LEU A 228 10.69 -2.94 -13.72
N ALA A 229 11.27 -4.12 -14.03
CA ALA A 229 12.65 -4.32 -14.48
C ALA A 229 13.11 -3.45 -15.67
N PRO A 230 12.28 -3.10 -16.65
CA PRO A 230 12.71 -2.24 -17.76
C PRO A 230 13.17 -0.85 -17.32
N GLU A 231 12.60 -0.31 -16.25
CA GLU A 231 12.86 1.05 -15.78
C GLU A 231 13.59 1.08 -14.43
N LEU A 232 13.41 0.06 -13.61
CA LEU A 232 13.89 -0.01 -12.24
C LEU A 232 14.57 -1.36 -11.97
N VAL A 233 15.75 -1.32 -11.37
CA VAL A 233 16.56 -2.52 -11.05
C VAL A 233 16.50 -2.79 -9.55
N GLU A 234 16.22 -4.02 -9.16
CA GLU A 234 16.19 -4.44 -7.77
C GLU A 234 17.57 -4.28 -7.11
N VAL A 235 17.58 -3.71 -5.92
CA VAL A 235 18.74 -3.57 -5.03
C VAL A 235 18.63 -4.54 -3.87
N SER A 236 17.47 -4.57 -3.22
CA SER A 236 17.18 -5.44 -2.09
C SER A 236 15.68 -5.72 -1.97
N VAL A 237 15.35 -6.79 -1.26
CA VAL A 237 14.01 -7.06 -0.77
C VAL A 237 14.09 -7.46 0.70
N THR A 238 13.26 -6.83 1.52
CA THR A 238 13.20 -7.09 2.96
C THR A 238 11.78 -7.47 3.35
N THR A 239 11.64 -8.56 4.10
CA THR A 239 10.35 -9.07 4.58
C THR A 239 10.20 -8.75 6.07
N PRO A 240 9.15 -8.05 6.50
CA PRO A 240 8.92 -7.75 7.91
C PRO A 240 8.53 -9.01 8.70
N ARG A 241 8.67 -8.96 10.04
CA ARG A 241 8.50 -10.11 10.93
C ARG A 241 7.16 -10.11 11.68
N TYR A 242 6.08 -9.81 10.99
CA TYR A 242 4.73 -9.87 11.55
C TYR A 242 3.83 -10.81 10.73
N GLU A 243 2.62 -11.05 11.21
CA GLU A 243 1.62 -11.82 10.48
C GLU A 243 1.36 -11.23 9.10
N LEU A 244 1.41 -12.05 8.04
CA LEU A 244 1.39 -11.66 6.63
C LEU A 244 2.62 -10.85 6.17
N GLY A 245 3.70 -10.79 6.92
CA GLY A 245 4.93 -10.12 6.49
C GLY A 245 5.48 -10.68 5.18
N ASP A 246 5.33 -11.98 4.94
CA ASP A 246 5.67 -12.66 3.69
C ASP A 246 4.88 -12.16 2.47
N ARG A 247 3.72 -11.51 2.71
CA ARG A 247 2.88 -10.86 1.69
C ARG A 247 3.07 -9.35 1.64
N CYS A 248 3.92 -8.80 2.49
CA CYS A 248 4.16 -7.37 2.63
C CYS A 248 5.65 -7.00 2.46
N PRO A 249 6.37 -7.53 1.43
CA PRO A 249 7.78 -7.22 1.26
C PRO A 249 7.99 -5.74 0.94
N THR A 250 9.09 -5.19 1.46
CA THR A 250 9.63 -3.90 1.03
C THR A 250 10.68 -4.15 -0.04
N LEU A 251 10.43 -3.64 -1.23
CA LEU A 251 11.29 -3.74 -2.40
C LEU A 251 12.04 -2.43 -2.59
N THR A 252 13.37 -2.49 -2.59
CA THR A 252 14.24 -1.36 -2.90
C THR A 252 14.75 -1.48 -4.31
N LEU A 253 14.55 -0.45 -5.10
CA LEU A 253 14.88 -0.41 -6.51
C LEU A 253 15.75 0.82 -6.81
N ARG A 254 16.54 0.73 -7.86
CA ARG A 254 17.30 1.86 -8.42
C ARG A 254 16.86 2.13 -9.85
N ARG A 255 16.87 3.40 -10.25
CA ARG A 255 16.67 3.76 -11.64
C ARG A 255 17.66 3.02 -12.55
N ALA A 256 17.17 2.35 -13.59
CA ALA A 256 18.01 1.68 -14.58
C ALA A 256 18.92 2.70 -15.29
N ARG A 257 20.20 2.38 -15.43
CA ARG A 257 21.12 3.18 -16.23
C ARG A 257 20.87 2.87 -17.72
N ARG A 258 20.46 3.87 -18.45
CA ARG A 258 20.34 3.81 -19.92
C ARG A 258 21.63 4.27 -20.57
#